data_b52be2d671b9fd778d373bc44ebcbf2d
#
_entry.id   b52be2d671b9fd778d373bc44ebcbf2d
#
_cell.length_a   1.000
_cell.length_b   1.000
_cell.length_c   1.000
_cell.angle_alpha   90.00
_cell.angle_beta   90.00
_cell.angle_gamma   90.00
#
_symmetry.space_group_name_H-M   'P 1'
#
loop_
_entity.id
_entity.type
_entity.pdbx_description
1 polymer ?
#
loop_
_entity_poly.entity_id
_entity_poly.type
_entity_poly.pdbx_seq_one_letter_code
_entity_poly.pdbx_strand_id
1 'polypeptide(L)'
;LVTLTLPDNVTISDFIKTLLDDNDAAAARATLQIPAASESVAGLAELATQAEVDAGTDDARIVTPKKLADYAEHRGMKNLLINGCMRVCQRGSQPLDVQTRYGLDRWNVFWNSSAGVTPGTQERQSTTYLETTSCMALAGLTCTGTNVIYVNQRIESANAKTFLNGVNHGKWSGQFKFWHNFGSSVNVYLVVYSANAADNFSAITERYVSSAQSVPTSTWTSLKFEGIDIPTTDMYNGLQFSIKIETPVCSGKTIYIGDAQFEIGPKCTTIERRPYGLELALCQRYYEKSYDLDTVPGTGTAAGCVLFTVPSNSGRANVRFQTRKRAAPALTYYASSDGEVSKFHCSDGTKYAGSVLYLGENGFTFEPTGISAGYAASFHWVCSAEL
;
A
#
# COMPACT_ATOMS: atom_id res chain seq x y z
N LEU A 1 -44.41 -5.33 49.51
CA LEU A 1 -43.51 -5.24 50.68
C LEU A 1 -43.72 -6.48 51.56
N VAL A 2 -42.74 -7.37 51.63
CA VAL A 2 -42.73 -8.47 52.62
C VAL A 2 -42.11 -7.92 53.87
N THR A 3 -42.88 -7.75 54.93
CA THR A 3 -42.39 -7.38 56.23
C THR A 3 -41.68 -8.56 56.86
N LEU A 4 -40.36 -8.51 56.92
CA LEU A 4 -39.56 -9.55 57.58
C LEU A 4 -39.60 -9.27 59.07
N THR A 5 -40.36 -10.06 59.91
CA THR A 5 -40.29 -10.05 61.34
C THR A 5 -39.13 -10.94 61.78
N LEU A 6 -38.08 -10.31 62.30
CA LEU A 6 -36.96 -11.04 62.88
C LEU A 6 -37.30 -11.55 64.32
N PRO A 7 -36.75 -12.68 64.76
CA PRO A 7 -36.84 -13.11 66.15
C PRO A 7 -36.28 -12.08 67.09
N ASP A 8 -36.84 -11.93 68.30
CA ASP A 8 -36.49 -10.93 69.31
C ASP A 8 -35.01 -10.94 69.75
N ASN A 9 -34.27 -11.99 69.38
CA ASN A 9 -32.84 -12.14 69.72
C ASN A 9 -31.87 -11.81 68.56
N VAL A 10 -32.38 -11.29 67.45
CA VAL A 10 -31.52 -10.91 66.33
C VAL A 10 -31.36 -9.42 66.25
N THR A 11 -30.15 -8.94 66.49
CA THR A 11 -29.78 -7.52 66.35
C THR A 11 -29.14 -7.29 64.99
N ILE A 12 -29.79 -6.52 64.12
CA ILE A 12 -29.22 -6.07 62.84
C ILE A 12 -28.53 -4.73 63.06
N SER A 13 -27.29 -4.59 62.62
CA SER A 13 -26.58 -3.32 62.68
C SER A 13 -27.28 -2.25 61.84
N ASP A 14 -27.12 -0.98 62.21
CA ASP A 14 -27.74 0.12 61.48
C ASP A 14 -27.20 0.21 60.02
N PHE A 15 -25.97 -0.23 59.80
CA PHE A 15 -25.41 -0.36 58.47
C PHE A 15 -26.19 -1.42 57.60
N ILE A 16 -26.52 -2.58 58.18
CA ILE A 16 -27.29 -3.58 57.47
C ILE A 16 -28.73 -3.11 57.19
N LYS A 17 -29.33 -2.34 58.10
CA LYS A 17 -30.65 -1.74 57.88
C LYS A 17 -30.65 -0.79 56.66
N THR A 18 -29.65 0.05 56.54
CA THR A 18 -29.51 0.98 55.37
C THR A 18 -29.25 0.23 54.09
N LEU A 19 -28.62 -0.94 54.13
CA LEU A 19 -28.42 -1.77 52.93
C LEU A 19 -29.70 -2.52 52.53
N LEU A 20 -30.55 -2.91 53.52
CA LEU A 20 -31.81 -3.65 53.29
C LEU A 20 -32.92 -2.76 52.72
N ASP A 21 -32.87 -1.45 52.87
CA ASP A 21 -33.87 -0.52 52.34
C ASP A 21 -33.47 0.08 50.98
N ASP A 22 -32.29 -0.28 50.43
CA ASP A 22 -31.88 0.09 49.10
C ASP A 22 -32.80 -0.52 48.01
N ASN A 23 -33.31 0.33 47.14
CA ASN A 23 -34.32 -0.04 46.16
C ASN A 23 -33.73 -0.73 44.91
N ASP A 24 -32.43 -0.55 44.69
CA ASP A 24 -31.72 -1.11 43.50
C ASP A 24 -30.23 -1.31 43.80
N ALA A 25 -29.56 -1.93 42.84
CA ALA A 25 -28.14 -2.22 42.92
C ALA A 25 -27.25 -0.95 42.92
N ALA A 26 -27.71 0.21 42.41
CA ALA A 26 -26.96 1.46 42.44
C ALA A 26 -27.02 2.07 43.85
N ALA A 27 -28.19 2.07 44.50
CA ALA A 27 -28.36 2.48 45.89
C ALA A 27 -27.49 1.61 46.81
N ALA A 28 -27.55 0.27 46.67
CA ALA A 28 -26.76 -0.66 47.47
C ALA A 28 -25.23 -0.43 47.32
N ARG A 29 -24.74 -0.12 46.08
CA ARG A 29 -23.34 0.24 45.89
C ARG A 29 -22.95 1.55 46.56
N ALA A 30 -23.84 2.54 46.55
CA ALA A 30 -23.59 3.82 47.24
C ALA A 30 -23.53 3.62 48.76
N THR A 31 -24.44 2.83 49.37
CA THR A 31 -24.43 2.45 50.78
C THR A 31 -23.15 1.70 51.16
N LEU A 32 -22.68 0.79 50.29
CA LEU A 32 -21.42 0.08 50.48
C LEU A 32 -20.19 0.92 50.18
N GLN A 33 -20.35 2.18 49.71
CA GLN A 33 -19.28 3.08 49.30
C GLN A 33 -18.33 2.49 48.24
N ILE A 34 -18.92 1.73 47.27
CA ILE A 34 -18.15 1.19 46.14
C ILE A 34 -18.21 2.17 44.98
N PRO A 35 -17.15 2.96 44.75
CA PRO A 35 -17.12 3.97 43.70
C PRO A 35 -16.91 3.32 42.32
N ALA A 36 -17.11 4.10 41.25
CA ALA A 36 -16.52 3.79 39.95
C ALA A 36 -14.99 3.85 40.04
N ALA A 37 -14.29 2.97 39.36
CA ALA A 37 -12.83 3.00 39.28
C ALA A 37 -12.35 4.23 38.53
N SER A 38 -11.21 4.79 38.95
CA SER A 38 -10.48 5.85 38.26
C SER A 38 -8.97 5.61 38.43
N GLU A 39 -8.12 6.46 37.84
CA GLU A 39 -6.67 6.34 37.98
C GLU A 39 -6.19 6.47 39.45
N SER A 40 -6.97 7.11 40.32
CA SER A 40 -6.63 7.35 41.72
C SER A 40 -7.52 6.65 42.74
N VAL A 41 -8.63 6.04 42.31
CA VAL A 41 -9.61 5.39 43.20
C VAL A 41 -9.92 3.97 42.71
N ALA A 42 -9.70 3.01 43.60
CA ALA A 42 -10.12 1.64 43.36
C ALA A 42 -11.66 1.52 43.40
N GLY A 43 -12.26 0.85 42.43
CA GLY A 43 -13.71 0.71 42.32
C GLY A 43 -14.15 -0.30 41.27
N LEU A 44 -15.42 -0.24 40.88
CA LEU A 44 -15.96 -1.08 39.79
C LEU A 44 -15.73 -0.41 38.45
N ALA A 45 -15.31 -1.22 37.48
CA ALA A 45 -15.20 -0.79 36.09
C ALA A 45 -15.77 -1.87 35.15
N GLU A 46 -16.33 -1.44 34.04
CA GLU A 46 -16.75 -2.35 32.96
C GLU A 46 -15.54 -2.83 32.16
N LEU A 47 -15.70 -4.00 31.54
CA LEU A 47 -14.73 -4.48 30.55
C LEU A 47 -15.05 -3.86 29.18
N ALA A 48 -14.05 -3.24 28.55
CA ALA A 48 -14.20 -2.72 27.19
C ALA A 48 -14.62 -3.83 26.21
N THR A 49 -15.47 -3.51 25.25
CA THR A 49 -15.69 -4.34 24.07
C THR A 49 -14.50 -4.27 23.11
N GLN A 50 -14.36 -5.22 22.16
CA GLN A 50 -13.30 -5.13 21.16
C GLN A 50 -13.42 -3.86 20.31
N ALA A 51 -14.64 -3.46 19.94
CA ALA A 51 -14.89 -2.25 19.17
C ALA A 51 -14.43 -0.96 19.89
N GLU A 52 -14.58 -0.90 21.21
CA GLU A 52 -14.09 0.24 22.02
C GLU A 52 -12.56 0.25 22.12
N VAL A 53 -11.94 -0.93 22.26
CA VAL A 53 -10.47 -1.06 22.21
C VAL A 53 -9.91 -0.63 20.85
N ASP A 54 -10.55 -1.04 19.76
CA ASP A 54 -10.15 -0.70 18.40
C ASP A 54 -10.34 0.80 18.11
N ALA A 55 -11.40 1.40 18.65
CA ALA A 55 -11.66 2.84 18.54
C ALA A 55 -10.67 3.69 19.34
N GLY A 56 -10.21 3.19 20.50
CA GLY A 56 -9.24 3.87 21.36
C GLY A 56 -9.70 5.22 21.92
N THR A 57 -11.02 5.40 22.08
CA THR A 57 -11.63 6.67 22.54
C THR A 57 -12.23 6.61 23.94
N ASP A 58 -12.28 5.41 24.53
CA ASP A 58 -12.84 5.19 25.86
C ASP A 58 -11.71 5.00 26.88
N ASP A 59 -11.67 5.81 27.91
CA ASP A 59 -10.69 5.77 28.99
C ASP A 59 -11.27 5.28 30.34
N ALA A 60 -12.55 4.88 30.35
CA ALA A 60 -13.24 4.45 31.55
C ALA A 60 -13.33 2.92 31.73
N ARG A 61 -13.12 2.16 30.65
CA ARG A 61 -13.27 0.69 30.63
C ARG A 61 -11.93 -0.05 30.69
N ILE A 62 -11.94 -1.25 31.30
CA ILE A 62 -10.75 -2.10 31.44
C ILE A 62 -10.58 -2.96 30.18
N VAL A 63 -9.40 -2.93 29.57
CA VAL A 63 -9.01 -3.81 28.48
C VAL A 63 -8.50 -5.15 29.03
N THR A 64 -9.06 -6.26 28.55
CA THR A 64 -8.53 -7.59 28.92
C THR A 64 -7.29 -7.95 28.13
N PRO A 65 -6.38 -8.81 28.66
CA PRO A 65 -5.21 -9.28 27.91
C PRO A 65 -5.51 -9.83 26.51
N LYS A 66 -6.64 -10.56 26.37
CA LYS A 66 -7.07 -11.07 25.05
C LYS A 66 -7.37 -9.94 24.05
N LYS A 67 -8.14 -8.96 24.46
CA LYS A 67 -8.51 -7.83 23.60
C LYS A 67 -7.31 -6.95 23.25
N LEU A 68 -6.37 -6.82 24.18
CA LEU A 68 -5.10 -6.15 23.90
C LEU A 68 -4.24 -6.93 22.90
N ALA A 69 -4.19 -8.26 23.00
CA ALA A 69 -3.49 -9.11 22.05
C ALA A 69 -4.12 -9.00 20.66
N ASP A 70 -5.44 -9.12 20.55
CA ASP A 70 -6.19 -8.95 19.28
C ASP A 70 -5.91 -7.57 18.66
N TYR A 71 -5.84 -6.51 19.46
CA TYR A 71 -5.46 -5.16 19.01
C TYR A 71 -3.99 -5.06 18.57
N ALA A 72 -3.07 -5.72 19.27
CA ALA A 72 -1.64 -5.67 18.99
C ALA A 72 -1.24 -6.46 17.74
N GLU A 73 -1.92 -7.56 17.43
CA GLU A 73 -1.68 -8.35 16.21
C GLU A 73 -1.86 -7.52 14.93
N HIS A 74 -2.65 -6.45 14.98
CA HIS A 74 -2.90 -5.56 13.84
C HIS A 74 -1.94 -4.38 13.73
N ARG A 75 -0.85 -4.33 14.53
CA ARG A 75 0.00 -3.13 14.65
C ARG A 75 1.37 -3.19 13.99
N GLY A 76 1.77 -4.24 13.31
CA GLY A 76 3.08 -4.30 12.66
C GLY A 76 2.95 -4.51 11.15
N MET A 77 3.55 -3.68 10.30
CA MET A 77 3.56 -3.81 8.84
C MET A 77 2.25 -4.32 8.23
N LYS A 78 1.13 -3.76 8.72
CA LYS A 78 -0.23 -4.23 8.44
C LYS A 78 -0.70 -3.95 7.01
N ASN A 79 -0.15 -2.92 6.36
CA ASN A 79 -0.52 -2.59 4.99
C ASN A 79 0.17 -3.53 4.01
N LEU A 80 -0.60 -4.38 3.33
CA LEU A 80 -0.08 -5.27 2.28
C LEU A 80 0.38 -4.49 1.04
N LEU A 81 -0.15 -3.29 0.85
CA LEU A 81 0.25 -2.44 -0.28
C LEU A 81 1.60 -1.81 0.00
N ILE A 82 2.50 -1.93 -0.98
CA ILE A 82 3.77 -1.23 -1.01
C ILE A 82 3.55 0.13 -1.67
N ASN A 83 4.16 1.18 -1.14
CA ASN A 83 3.98 2.55 -1.61
C ASN A 83 2.50 3.00 -1.57
N GLY A 84 1.76 2.59 -0.54
CA GLY A 84 0.37 3.02 -0.35
C GLY A 84 0.21 4.52 -0.14
N CYS A 85 1.24 5.15 0.41
CA CYS A 85 1.32 6.61 0.58
C CYS A 85 1.80 7.37 -0.67
N MET A 86 1.98 6.70 -1.81
CA MET A 86 2.35 7.28 -3.12
C MET A 86 3.64 8.13 -3.10
N ARG A 87 4.61 7.80 -2.24
CA ARG A 87 5.82 8.61 -2.00
C ARG A 87 6.98 8.29 -2.94
N VAL A 88 7.06 7.05 -3.44
CA VAL A 88 8.15 6.55 -4.28
C VAL A 88 7.73 6.56 -5.75
N CYS A 89 8.52 7.24 -6.58
CA CYS A 89 8.29 7.37 -8.02
C CYS A 89 9.64 7.40 -8.75
N GLN A 90 10.27 6.23 -8.90
CA GLN A 90 11.59 6.12 -9.53
C GLN A 90 11.53 6.32 -11.06
N ARG A 91 10.39 6.06 -11.68
CA ARG A 91 10.19 6.16 -13.14
C ARG A 91 9.95 7.59 -13.61
N GLY A 92 9.62 8.51 -12.70
CA GLY A 92 9.13 9.84 -13.03
C GLY A 92 7.73 9.83 -13.64
N SER A 93 7.31 10.94 -14.24
CA SER A 93 6.03 11.02 -14.97
C SER A 93 6.07 10.06 -16.16
N GLN A 94 5.05 9.21 -16.26
CA GLN A 94 4.93 8.21 -17.34
C GLN A 94 3.69 8.48 -18.19
N PRO A 95 3.81 8.54 -19.53
CA PRO A 95 2.65 8.57 -20.39
C PRO A 95 1.87 7.28 -20.24
N LEU A 96 0.56 7.36 -20.21
CA LEU A 96 -0.34 6.21 -20.24
C LEU A 96 -0.69 5.88 -21.70
N ASP A 97 0.31 5.47 -22.47
CA ASP A 97 0.25 5.19 -23.89
C ASP A 97 0.01 3.70 -24.23
N VAL A 98 0.09 2.84 -23.21
CA VAL A 98 -0.18 1.40 -23.31
C VAL A 98 -1.15 0.98 -22.22
N GLN A 99 -1.96 -0.07 -22.49
CA GLN A 99 -3.04 -0.54 -21.61
C GLN A 99 -2.64 -0.90 -20.19
N THR A 100 -1.38 -1.25 -19.98
CA THR A 100 -0.87 -1.56 -18.63
C THR A 100 0.47 -0.90 -18.47
N ARG A 101 0.55 0.10 -17.60
CA ARG A 101 1.78 0.81 -17.32
C ARG A 101 1.98 1.04 -15.83
N TYR A 102 3.19 0.77 -15.38
CA TYR A 102 3.69 1.19 -14.07
C TYR A 102 4.29 2.60 -14.19
N GLY A 103 3.75 3.55 -13.46
CA GLY A 103 4.32 4.90 -13.31
C GLY A 103 4.87 5.09 -11.90
N LEU A 104 4.02 5.29 -10.90
CA LEU A 104 4.45 5.18 -9.52
C LEU A 104 4.84 3.73 -9.21
N ASP A 105 5.90 3.59 -8.41
CA ASP A 105 6.39 2.27 -8.05
C ASP A 105 5.31 1.42 -7.43
N ARG A 106 5.19 0.19 -7.90
CA ARG A 106 4.20 -0.82 -7.56
C ARG A 106 2.79 -0.61 -8.08
N TRP A 107 2.44 0.58 -8.59
CA TRP A 107 1.10 0.89 -9.08
C TRP A 107 1.03 0.87 -10.60
N ASN A 108 0.16 0.03 -11.16
CA ASN A 108 -0.15 0.04 -12.58
C ASN A 108 -1.55 0.58 -12.84
N VAL A 109 -1.73 1.18 -14.00
CA VAL A 109 -3.02 1.66 -14.49
C VAL A 109 -3.41 0.82 -15.69
N PHE A 110 -4.63 0.32 -15.68
CA PHE A 110 -5.21 -0.47 -16.76
C PHE A 110 -6.53 0.15 -17.21
N TRP A 111 -6.77 0.17 -18.51
CA TRP A 111 -8.03 0.58 -19.10
C TRP A 111 -8.33 -0.27 -20.35
N ASN A 112 -9.61 -0.29 -20.74
CA ASN A 112 -9.99 -0.98 -21.98
C ASN A 112 -9.81 -0.03 -23.18
N SER A 113 -8.84 -0.30 -24.05
CA SER A 113 -8.50 0.56 -25.20
C SER A 113 -9.59 0.65 -26.28
N SER A 114 -10.49 -0.34 -26.34
CA SER A 114 -11.61 -0.31 -27.31
C SER A 114 -12.67 0.74 -26.99
N ALA A 115 -12.57 1.42 -25.87
CA ALA A 115 -13.59 2.31 -25.34
C ALA A 115 -13.24 3.82 -25.47
N GLY A 116 -12.25 4.17 -26.28
CA GLY A 116 -11.92 5.59 -26.54
C GLY A 116 -11.35 6.35 -25.35
N VAL A 117 -10.52 5.69 -24.54
CA VAL A 117 -9.76 6.32 -23.45
C VAL A 117 -8.41 6.78 -23.98
N THR A 118 -8.10 8.06 -23.79
CA THR A 118 -6.74 8.61 -23.92
C THR A 118 -6.29 9.02 -22.51
N PRO A 119 -5.47 8.22 -21.86
CA PRO A 119 -5.33 8.32 -20.40
C PRO A 119 -4.29 9.33 -19.90
N GLY A 120 -3.65 10.13 -20.77
CA GLY A 120 -2.73 11.19 -20.31
C GLY A 120 -1.47 10.66 -19.65
N THR A 121 -1.17 11.12 -18.42
CA THR A 121 0.04 10.77 -17.67
C THR A 121 -0.28 10.21 -16.29
N GLN A 122 0.60 9.32 -15.79
CA GLN A 122 0.65 8.92 -14.38
C GLN A 122 1.90 9.54 -13.74
N GLU A 123 1.71 10.27 -12.66
CA GLU A 123 2.80 10.97 -11.96
C GLU A 123 2.56 11.08 -10.46
N ARG A 124 3.63 11.37 -9.72
CA ARG A 124 3.54 11.75 -8.30
C ARG A 124 3.26 13.25 -8.21
N GLN A 125 2.27 13.60 -7.40
CA GLN A 125 1.95 14.98 -7.05
C GLN A 125 2.06 15.20 -5.55
N SER A 126 2.45 16.42 -5.15
CA SER A 126 2.41 16.85 -3.75
C SER A 126 1.04 17.47 -3.47
N THR A 127 0.51 17.20 -2.27
CA THR A 127 -0.78 17.74 -1.83
C THR A 127 -0.78 17.99 -0.32
N THR A 128 -1.49 19.00 0.12
CA THR A 128 -1.71 19.29 1.54
C THR A 128 -2.98 18.64 2.10
N TYR A 129 -3.77 17.99 1.26
CA TYR A 129 -5.04 17.35 1.65
C TYR A 129 -4.90 15.93 2.18
N LEU A 130 -3.72 15.33 2.01
CA LEU A 130 -3.41 13.99 2.51
C LEU A 130 -2.49 14.08 3.72
N GLU A 131 -2.61 13.11 4.61
CA GLU A 131 -1.73 13.01 5.76
C GLU A 131 -0.26 12.75 5.35
N THR A 132 -0.05 12.13 4.19
CA THR A 132 1.27 11.79 3.64
C THR A 132 1.81 12.81 2.65
N THR A 133 1.07 13.86 2.35
CA THR A 133 1.44 14.96 1.44
C THR A 133 1.78 14.54 0.01
N SER A 134 1.54 13.29 -0.37
CA SER A 134 1.79 12.75 -1.71
C SER A 134 0.59 11.99 -2.23
N CYS A 135 0.34 12.10 -3.53
CA CYS A 135 -0.68 11.32 -4.24
C CYS A 135 -0.19 10.92 -5.63
N MET A 136 -0.83 9.91 -6.18
CA MET A 136 -0.77 9.60 -7.61
C MET A 136 -1.75 10.48 -8.34
N ALA A 137 -1.31 11.12 -9.41
CA ALA A 137 -2.15 11.81 -10.36
C ALA A 137 -2.28 11.01 -11.65
N LEU A 138 -3.51 10.85 -12.15
CA LEU A 138 -3.80 10.47 -13.53
C LEU A 138 -4.30 11.74 -14.21
N ALA A 139 -3.44 12.42 -14.95
CA ALA A 139 -3.70 13.75 -15.50
C ALA A 139 -3.90 13.72 -17.01
N GLY A 140 -4.77 14.60 -17.53
CA GLY A 140 -5.05 14.70 -18.96
C GLY A 140 -5.98 13.62 -19.50
N LEU A 141 -6.77 12.97 -18.64
CA LEU A 141 -7.72 11.92 -19.03
C LEU A 141 -8.77 12.43 -20.01
N THR A 142 -8.92 11.76 -21.13
CA THR A 142 -9.97 12.00 -22.12
C THR A 142 -10.70 10.70 -22.42
N CYS A 143 -12.01 10.69 -22.29
CA CYS A 143 -12.88 9.53 -22.51
C CYS A 143 -14.01 9.92 -23.43
N THR A 144 -14.16 9.24 -24.59
CA THR A 144 -15.21 9.53 -25.58
C THR A 144 -16.53 8.80 -25.29
N GLY A 145 -16.53 7.89 -24.30
CA GLY A 145 -17.71 7.16 -23.82
C GLY A 145 -17.60 6.89 -22.33
N THR A 146 -18.58 6.20 -21.74
CA THR A 146 -18.47 5.69 -20.38
C THR A 146 -17.46 4.56 -20.34
N ASN A 147 -16.46 4.66 -19.49
CA ASN A 147 -15.31 3.76 -19.42
C ASN A 147 -15.01 3.32 -18.00
N VAL A 148 -14.12 2.35 -17.90
CA VAL A 148 -13.60 1.87 -16.62
C VAL A 148 -12.08 1.95 -16.64
N ILE A 149 -11.55 2.63 -15.62
CA ILE A 149 -10.11 2.67 -15.33
C ILE A 149 -9.88 1.85 -14.06
N TYR A 150 -8.84 1.03 -14.07
CA TYR A 150 -8.37 0.29 -12.91
C TYR A 150 -7.00 0.80 -12.49
N VAL A 151 -6.85 1.07 -11.21
CA VAL A 151 -5.56 1.33 -10.58
C VAL A 151 -5.23 0.16 -9.68
N ASN A 152 -4.18 -0.57 -10.03
CA ASN A 152 -3.91 -1.89 -9.50
C ASN A 152 -2.58 -1.95 -8.75
N GLN A 153 -2.55 -2.78 -7.72
CA GLN A 153 -1.31 -3.29 -7.16
C GLN A 153 -1.38 -4.81 -6.99
N ARG A 154 -0.37 -5.49 -7.53
CA ARG A 154 -0.21 -6.94 -7.40
C ARG A 154 0.67 -7.26 -6.21
N ILE A 155 0.26 -8.22 -5.40
CA ILE A 155 0.90 -8.66 -4.15
C ILE A 155 1.43 -10.06 -4.38
N GLU A 156 2.74 -10.26 -4.16
CA GLU A 156 3.39 -11.58 -4.30
C GLU A 156 2.73 -12.64 -3.44
N SER A 157 2.71 -13.87 -3.93
CA SER A 157 2.24 -15.05 -3.19
C SER A 157 2.98 -15.22 -1.85
N ALA A 158 4.27 -14.95 -1.81
CA ALA A 158 5.07 -15.01 -0.59
C ALA A 158 4.59 -14.00 0.46
N ASN A 159 4.28 -12.77 0.04
CA ASN A 159 3.76 -11.73 0.93
C ASN A 159 2.33 -12.05 1.37
N ALA A 160 1.44 -12.45 0.45
CA ALA A 160 0.09 -12.86 0.78
C ALA A 160 0.08 -14.00 1.81
N LYS A 161 0.93 -15.03 1.64
CA LYS A 161 1.06 -16.15 2.57
C LYS A 161 1.56 -15.75 3.96
N THR A 162 2.46 -14.78 4.06
CA THR A 162 3.00 -14.31 5.34
C THR A 162 1.90 -13.77 6.23
N PHE A 163 0.93 -13.07 5.66
CA PHE A 163 -0.24 -12.55 6.37
C PHE A 163 -1.29 -13.63 6.68
N LEU A 164 -1.19 -14.81 6.07
CA LEU A 164 -2.16 -15.91 6.25
C LEU A 164 -1.73 -16.92 7.32
N ASN A 165 -0.57 -16.83 7.89
CA ASN A 165 0.18 -17.70 8.79
C ASN A 165 -0.68 -18.59 9.72
N GLY A 166 -1.50 -19.48 9.15
CA GLY A 166 -2.27 -20.49 9.86
C GLY A 166 -3.48 -20.01 10.66
N VAL A 167 -3.74 -18.71 10.70
CA VAL A 167 -4.89 -18.13 11.41
C VAL A 167 -6.01 -17.86 10.40
N ASN A 168 -7.23 -18.21 10.80
CA ASN A 168 -8.42 -17.88 10.03
C ASN A 168 -8.69 -16.37 10.18
N HIS A 169 -8.10 -15.54 9.33
CA HIS A 169 -8.12 -14.08 9.42
C HIS A 169 -9.48 -13.45 9.09
N GLY A 170 -10.54 -14.17 9.24
CA GLY A 170 -11.95 -13.78 9.24
C GLY A 170 -12.35 -12.71 8.21
N LYS A 171 -11.80 -11.51 8.29
CA LYS A 171 -12.20 -10.37 7.46
C LYS A 171 -11.01 -9.51 7.07
N TRP A 172 -11.17 -8.81 5.95
CA TRP A 172 -10.21 -7.85 5.41
C TRP A 172 -10.85 -6.47 5.31
N SER A 173 -10.04 -5.45 5.24
CA SER A 173 -10.47 -4.09 4.95
C SER A 173 -9.50 -3.38 4.02
N GLY A 174 -10.06 -2.47 3.21
CA GLY A 174 -9.31 -1.64 2.29
C GLY A 174 -9.77 -0.21 2.35
N GLN A 175 -8.85 0.73 2.22
CA GLN A 175 -9.17 2.15 2.18
C GLN A 175 -8.22 2.91 1.29
N PHE A 176 -8.68 4.04 0.77
CA PHE A 176 -7.86 5.02 0.06
C PHE A 176 -8.58 6.37 0.02
N LYS A 177 -7.83 7.43 -0.24
CA LYS A 177 -8.40 8.74 -0.53
C LYS A 177 -8.46 8.97 -2.03
N PHE A 178 -9.54 9.58 -2.48
CA PHE A 178 -9.83 9.77 -3.89
C PHE A 178 -10.35 11.18 -4.16
N TRP A 179 -9.91 11.75 -5.26
CA TRP A 179 -10.38 13.05 -5.76
C TRP A 179 -10.42 13.04 -7.30
N HIS A 180 -11.36 13.76 -7.90
CA HIS A 180 -11.44 13.94 -9.35
C HIS A 180 -12.14 15.25 -9.72
N ASN A 181 -11.97 15.68 -10.98
CA ASN A 181 -12.60 16.90 -11.51
C ASN A 181 -13.50 16.66 -12.73
N PHE A 182 -14.21 15.54 -12.79
CA PHE A 182 -15.05 15.19 -13.95
C PHE A 182 -16.26 16.10 -14.15
N GLY A 183 -16.70 16.85 -13.12
CA GLY A 183 -17.86 17.74 -13.18
C GLY A 183 -19.17 17.11 -12.67
N SER A 184 -19.22 15.79 -12.52
CA SER A 184 -20.32 15.03 -11.92
C SER A 184 -19.74 13.97 -10.98
N SER A 185 -20.55 13.41 -10.10
CA SER A 185 -20.12 12.29 -9.25
C SER A 185 -19.77 11.06 -10.09
N VAL A 186 -18.82 10.26 -9.62
CA VAL A 186 -18.42 8.98 -10.23
C VAL A 186 -18.54 7.84 -9.23
N ASN A 187 -18.73 6.62 -9.72
CA ASN A 187 -18.74 5.42 -8.91
C ASN A 187 -17.32 4.86 -8.82
N VAL A 188 -16.91 4.56 -7.59
CA VAL A 188 -15.62 3.94 -7.29
C VAL A 188 -15.84 2.67 -6.49
N TYR A 189 -15.09 1.62 -6.81
CA TYR A 189 -15.20 0.31 -6.19
C TYR A 189 -13.82 -0.18 -5.74
N LEU A 190 -13.81 -0.99 -4.72
CA LEU A 190 -12.69 -1.87 -4.41
C LEU A 190 -12.97 -3.24 -5.00
N VAL A 191 -12.02 -3.76 -5.78
CA VAL A 191 -12.08 -5.12 -6.31
C VAL A 191 -10.81 -5.87 -5.90
N VAL A 192 -10.96 -7.12 -5.48
CA VAL A 192 -9.82 -7.99 -5.15
C VAL A 192 -9.86 -9.21 -6.06
N TYR A 193 -8.75 -9.48 -6.70
CA TYR A 193 -8.54 -10.68 -7.53
C TYR A 193 -7.46 -11.55 -6.90
N SER A 194 -7.51 -12.85 -7.17
CA SER A 194 -6.38 -13.77 -6.97
C SER A 194 -5.78 -14.21 -8.29
N ALA A 195 -4.46 -14.42 -8.30
CA ALA A 195 -3.80 -15.05 -9.42
C ALA A 195 -4.16 -16.54 -9.49
N ASN A 196 -4.33 -17.09 -10.71
CA ASN A 196 -4.67 -18.50 -10.91
C ASN A 196 -3.46 -19.42 -10.74
N ALA A 197 -2.25 -18.89 -10.86
CA ALA A 197 -0.99 -19.59 -10.53
C ALA A 197 -0.07 -18.66 -9.77
N ALA A 198 0.88 -19.21 -9.00
CA ALA A 198 1.76 -18.45 -8.12
C ALA A 198 2.50 -17.33 -8.87
N ASP A 199 2.27 -16.08 -8.44
CA ASP A 199 2.82 -14.84 -9.00
C ASP A 199 2.57 -14.63 -10.50
N ASN A 200 1.62 -15.34 -11.09
CA ASN A 200 1.25 -15.22 -12.49
C ASN A 200 -0.13 -14.58 -12.63
N PHE A 201 -0.14 -13.30 -12.95
CA PHE A 201 -1.34 -12.49 -13.13
C PHE A 201 -1.84 -12.41 -14.60
N SER A 202 -1.37 -13.29 -15.48
CA SER A 202 -1.92 -13.40 -16.84
C SER A 202 -3.37 -13.90 -16.86
N ALA A 203 -3.75 -14.67 -15.83
CA ALA A 203 -5.11 -15.10 -15.57
C ALA A 203 -5.43 -14.86 -14.08
N ILE A 204 -6.50 -14.15 -13.81
CA ILE A 204 -6.94 -13.77 -12.48
C ILE A 204 -8.42 -14.13 -12.28
N THR A 205 -8.79 -14.40 -11.02
CA THR A 205 -10.18 -14.66 -10.63
C THR A 205 -10.63 -13.57 -9.66
N GLU A 206 -11.79 -12.96 -9.93
CA GLU A 206 -12.41 -12.01 -9.01
C GLU A 206 -12.86 -12.73 -7.74
N ARG A 207 -12.43 -12.22 -6.59
CA ARG A 207 -12.75 -12.77 -5.26
C ARG A 207 -13.69 -11.89 -4.48
N TYR A 208 -13.63 -10.60 -4.75
CA TYR A 208 -14.49 -9.62 -4.09
C TYR A 208 -14.68 -8.40 -4.99
N VAL A 209 -15.89 -7.90 -5.02
CA VAL A 209 -16.22 -6.57 -5.55
C VAL A 209 -17.14 -5.87 -4.55
N SER A 210 -16.80 -4.66 -4.18
CA SER A 210 -17.61 -3.85 -3.26
C SER A 210 -18.87 -3.32 -3.93
N SER A 211 -19.82 -2.84 -3.13
CA SER A 211 -20.81 -1.88 -3.63
C SER A 211 -20.14 -0.60 -4.11
N ALA A 212 -20.78 0.09 -5.05
CA ALA A 212 -20.34 1.40 -5.54
C ALA A 212 -20.33 2.43 -4.40
N GLN A 213 -19.25 3.20 -4.30
CA GLN A 213 -19.24 4.42 -3.52
C GLN A 213 -19.24 5.61 -4.48
N SER A 214 -20.26 6.48 -4.37
CA SER A 214 -20.37 7.68 -5.21
C SER A 214 -19.50 8.78 -4.65
N VAL A 215 -18.57 9.27 -5.47
CA VAL A 215 -17.62 10.32 -5.10
C VAL A 215 -18.01 11.61 -5.81
N PRO A 216 -18.24 12.73 -5.08
CA PRO A 216 -18.53 14.01 -5.69
C PRO A 216 -17.30 14.62 -6.36
N THR A 217 -17.53 15.40 -7.42
CA THR A 217 -16.45 16.11 -8.13
C THR A 217 -15.75 17.13 -7.24
N SER A 218 -14.45 17.33 -7.46
CA SER A 218 -13.62 18.35 -6.80
C SER A 218 -13.58 18.29 -5.27
N THR A 219 -13.83 17.10 -4.71
CA THR A 219 -13.86 16.88 -3.26
C THR A 219 -13.00 15.66 -2.90
N TRP A 220 -12.05 15.82 -1.98
CA TRP A 220 -11.31 14.69 -1.41
C TRP A 220 -12.25 13.83 -0.56
N THR A 221 -12.39 12.59 -0.95
CA THR A 221 -13.27 11.62 -0.28
C THR A 221 -12.44 10.45 0.25
N SER A 222 -12.64 10.12 1.52
CA SER A 222 -12.06 8.91 2.13
C SER A 222 -13.01 7.75 1.88
N LEU A 223 -12.56 6.77 1.11
CA LEU A 223 -13.32 5.57 0.77
C LEU A 223 -12.84 4.43 1.66
N LYS A 224 -13.76 3.79 2.37
CA LYS A 224 -13.50 2.65 3.26
C LYS A 224 -14.38 1.47 2.87
N PHE A 225 -13.77 0.31 2.77
CA PHE A 225 -14.39 -0.97 2.41
C PHE A 225 -14.04 -1.96 3.52
N GLU A 226 -15.02 -2.30 4.33
CA GLU A 226 -14.83 -3.04 5.57
C GLU A 226 -15.56 -4.39 5.54
N GLY A 227 -15.09 -5.35 6.36
CA GLY A 227 -15.71 -6.66 6.47
C GLY A 227 -15.59 -7.53 5.22
N ILE A 228 -14.58 -7.30 4.38
CA ILE A 228 -14.31 -8.04 3.14
C ILE A 228 -14.03 -9.50 3.47
N ASP A 229 -14.74 -10.40 2.81
CA ASP A 229 -14.58 -11.85 2.95
C ASP A 229 -13.85 -12.41 1.74
N ILE A 230 -12.64 -12.90 1.96
CA ILE A 230 -11.83 -13.56 0.92
C ILE A 230 -11.39 -14.91 1.48
N PRO A 231 -11.76 -16.03 0.85
CA PRO A 231 -11.32 -17.35 1.28
C PRO A 231 -9.78 -17.44 1.28
N THR A 232 -9.19 -17.92 2.37
CA THR A 232 -7.73 -17.99 2.55
C THR A 232 -7.03 -18.81 1.48
N THR A 233 -7.67 -19.89 1.00
CA THR A 233 -7.14 -20.76 -0.07
C THR A 233 -6.92 -20.02 -1.38
N ASP A 234 -7.69 -18.97 -1.64
CA ASP A 234 -7.65 -18.20 -2.87
C ASP A 234 -6.50 -17.19 -2.92
N MET A 235 -5.83 -16.97 -1.81
CA MET A 235 -4.76 -15.98 -1.67
C MET A 235 -3.36 -16.55 -1.91
N TYR A 236 -3.20 -17.87 -1.90
CA TYR A 236 -1.89 -18.53 -1.94
C TYR A 236 -1.07 -18.26 -3.21
N ASN A 237 -1.73 -17.90 -4.29
CA ASN A 237 -1.07 -17.60 -5.56
C ASN A 237 -0.73 -16.12 -5.76
N GLY A 238 -1.08 -15.26 -4.79
CA GLY A 238 -0.95 -13.81 -4.86
C GLY A 238 -2.28 -13.12 -5.11
N LEU A 239 -2.34 -11.85 -4.73
CA LEU A 239 -3.53 -11.02 -4.80
C LEU A 239 -3.31 -9.80 -5.70
N GLN A 240 -4.38 -9.29 -6.30
CA GLN A 240 -4.41 -7.97 -6.91
C GLN A 240 -5.47 -7.11 -6.22
N PHE A 241 -5.03 -6.04 -5.61
CA PHE A 241 -5.88 -4.95 -5.14
C PHE A 241 -6.15 -4.01 -6.30
N SER A 242 -7.41 -3.68 -6.54
CA SER A 242 -7.83 -2.87 -7.67
C SER A 242 -8.82 -1.79 -7.24
N ILE A 243 -8.54 -0.56 -7.59
CA ILE A 243 -9.47 0.56 -7.52
C ILE A 243 -10.12 0.65 -8.90
N LYS A 244 -11.40 0.27 -9.00
CA LYS A 244 -12.20 0.37 -10.23
C LYS A 244 -12.94 1.70 -10.24
N ILE A 245 -12.80 2.46 -11.30
CA ILE A 245 -13.35 3.82 -11.45
C ILE A 245 -14.21 3.84 -12.73
N GLU A 246 -15.49 4.12 -12.58
CA GLU A 246 -16.38 4.35 -13.72
C GLU A 246 -16.28 5.82 -14.14
N THR A 247 -15.68 6.08 -15.31
CA THR A 247 -15.45 7.43 -15.80
C THR A 247 -16.54 7.84 -16.80
N PRO A 248 -17.09 9.07 -16.70
CA PRO A 248 -17.99 9.62 -17.71
C PRO A 248 -17.20 10.05 -18.96
N VAL A 249 -17.93 10.48 -19.98
CA VAL A 249 -17.34 11.26 -21.08
C VAL A 249 -16.61 12.47 -20.51
N CYS A 250 -15.35 12.64 -20.88
CA CYS A 250 -14.51 13.71 -20.33
C CYS A 250 -13.36 14.10 -21.26
N SER A 251 -12.80 15.29 -21.05
CA SER A 251 -11.62 15.75 -21.75
C SER A 251 -10.71 16.54 -20.80
N GLY A 252 -9.42 16.20 -20.78
CA GLY A 252 -8.40 16.86 -19.98
C GLY A 252 -8.62 16.79 -18.47
N LYS A 253 -9.24 15.71 -17.97
CA LYS A 253 -9.59 15.56 -16.55
C LYS A 253 -8.47 14.88 -15.75
N THR A 254 -8.60 14.98 -14.44
CA THR A 254 -7.60 14.47 -13.51
C THR A 254 -8.27 13.67 -12.39
N ILE A 255 -7.60 12.58 -12.00
CA ILE A 255 -7.88 11.80 -10.79
C ILE A 255 -6.67 11.89 -9.87
N TYR A 256 -6.89 12.05 -8.57
CA TYR A 256 -5.87 11.87 -7.54
C TYR A 256 -6.24 10.71 -6.62
N ILE A 257 -5.25 9.89 -6.29
CA ILE A 257 -5.38 8.76 -5.35
C ILE A 257 -4.22 8.82 -4.35
N GLY A 258 -4.53 8.61 -3.08
CA GLY A 258 -3.50 8.56 -2.04
C GLY A 258 -3.96 7.82 -0.79
N ASP A 259 -3.05 7.67 0.17
CA ASP A 259 -3.30 7.03 1.46
C ASP A 259 -4.02 5.66 1.31
N ALA A 260 -3.51 4.81 0.42
CA ALA A 260 -4.08 3.49 0.16
C ALA A 260 -3.55 2.45 1.16
N GLN A 261 -4.46 1.67 1.73
CA GLN A 261 -4.14 0.58 2.66
C GLN A 261 -5.07 -0.61 2.40
N PHE A 262 -4.51 -1.81 2.43
CA PHE A 262 -5.23 -3.07 2.42
C PHE A 262 -4.66 -3.93 3.54
N GLU A 263 -5.50 -4.31 4.48
CA GLU A 263 -5.07 -4.90 5.74
C GLU A 263 -6.01 -6.03 6.21
N ILE A 264 -5.51 -6.87 7.09
CA ILE A 264 -6.31 -7.86 7.80
C ILE A 264 -7.09 -7.14 8.90
N GLY A 265 -8.32 -7.53 9.08
CA GLY A 265 -9.23 -7.01 10.10
C GLY A 265 -10.55 -6.54 9.52
N PRO A 266 -11.62 -6.54 10.34
CA PRO A 266 -12.97 -6.20 9.90
C PRO A 266 -13.17 -4.70 9.70
N LYS A 267 -12.21 -3.86 10.15
CA LYS A 267 -12.28 -2.39 10.14
C LYS A 267 -11.01 -1.78 9.58
N CYS A 268 -11.17 -0.66 8.87
CA CYS A 268 -10.03 0.15 8.44
C CYS A 268 -9.39 0.87 9.63
N THR A 269 -8.08 0.69 9.77
CA THR A 269 -7.30 1.35 10.81
C THR A 269 -6.60 2.60 10.27
N THR A 270 -5.89 3.34 11.12
CA THR A 270 -5.06 4.48 10.71
C THR A 270 -4.05 4.06 9.64
N ILE A 271 -3.83 4.90 8.63
CA ILE A 271 -2.88 4.64 7.54
C ILE A 271 -1.48 4.36 8.10
N GLU A 272 -0.92 3.22 7.71
CA GLU A 272 0.44 2.86 8.06
C GLU A 272 1.44 3.72 7.28
N ARG A 273 2.34 4.36 8.00
CA ARG A 273 3.41 5.19 7.45
C ARG A 273 4.75 4.52 7.69
N ARG A 274 5.29 3.88 6.69
CA ARG A 274 6.63 3.30 6.78
C ARG A 274 7.69 4.38 6.63
N PRO A 275 8.86 4.25 7.29
CA PRO A 275 10.02 5.10 7.01
C PRO A 275 10.37 5.06 5.51
N TYR A 276 10.75 6.22 4.93
CA TYR A 276 10.96 6.34 3.49
C TYR A 276 11.98 5.32 2.93
N GLY A 277 13.10 5.10 3.65
CA GLY A 277 14.12 4.14 3.21
C GLY A 277 13.61 2.70 3.16
N LEU A 278 12.72 2.29 4.09
CA LEU A 278 12.09 0.98 4.05
C LEU A 278 11.13 0.88 2.86
N GLU A 279 10.28 1.89 2.65
CA GLU A 279 9.35 1.91 1.51
C GLU A 279 10.08 1.86 0.18
N LEU A 280 11.19 2.61 0.06
CA LEU A 280 12.05 2.59 -1.12
C LEU A 280 12.65 1.19 -1.35
N ALA A 281 13.17 0.54 -0.33
CA ALA A 281 13.73 -0.81 -0.44
C ALA A 281 12.66 -1.84 -0.87
N LEU A 282 11.43 -1.72 -0.35
CA LEU A 282 10.30 -2.54 -0.78
C LEU A 282 9.96 -2.33 -2.25
N CYS A 283 9.99 -1.08 -2.73
CA CYS A 283 9.80 -0.75 -4.15
C CYS A 283 10.96 -1.27 -5.01
N GLN A 284 12.20 -1.14 -4.55
CA GLN A 284 13.40 -1.58 -5.25
C GLN A 284 13.47 -3.09 -5.47
N ARG A 285 12.77 -3.88 -4.66
CA ARG A 285 12.59 -5.32 -4.93
C ARG A 285 11.95 -5.59 -6.32
N TYR A 286 11.20 -4.63 -6.86
CA TYR A 286 10.48 -4.74 -8.13
C TYR A 286 11.02 -3.83 -9.23
N TYR A 287 11.50 -2.66 -8.88
CA TYR A 287 12.08 -1.73 -9.83
C TYR A 287 13.23 -0.95 -9.20
N GLU A 288 14.37 -0.92 -9.87
CA GLU A 288 15.55 -0.21 -9.41
C GLU A 288 16.29 0.40 -10.60
N LYS A 289 16.98 1.49 -10.37
CA LYS A 289 17.77 2.22 -11.35
C LYS A 289 19.07 2.73 -10.75
N SER A 290 20.07 2.97 -11.58
CA SER A 290 21.33 3.60 -11.17
C SER A 290 21.24 5.13 -11.04
N TYR A 291 20.25 5.75 -11.68
CA TYR A 291 20.00 7.18 -11.60
C TYR A 291 19.58 7.61 -10.19
N ASP A 292 19.85 8.86 -9.83
CA ASP A 292 19.24 9.48 -8.65
C ASP A 292 17.71 9.41 -8.72
N LEU A 293 17.05 9.41 -7.56
CA LEU A 293 15.63 9.10 -7.46
C LEU A 293 14.73 9.97 -8.34
N ASP A 294 15.03 11.27 -8.41
CA ASP A 294 14.23 12.25 -9.17
C ASP A 294 14.67 12.39 -10.64
N THR A 295 15.73 11.68 -11.05
CA THR A 295 16.21 11.70 -12.45
C THR A 295 15.49 10.63 -13.26
N VAL A 296 14.78 11.05 -14.32
CA VAL A 296 14.06 10.13 -15.21
C VAL A 296 15.04 9.24 -15.98
N PRO A 297 14.83 7.94 -16.10
CA PRO A 297 15.66 7.07 -16.94
C PRO A 297 15.71 7.54 -18.39
N GLY A 298 16.90 7.46 -18.99
CA GLY A 298 17.16 8.01 -20.33
C GLY A 298 17.62 9.47 -20.32
N THR A 299 17.79 10.08 -19.14
CA THR A 299 18.43 11.40 -19.02
C THR A 299 19.94 11.27 -19.21
N GLY A 300 20.55 12.15 -20.02
CA GLY A 300 22.01 12.27 -20.14
C GLY A 300 22.59 12.92 -18.87
N THR A 301 23.28 12.14 -18.07
CA THR A 301 23.92 12.57 -16.81
C THR A 301 25.04 11.60 -16.42
N ALA A 302 26.06 12.10 -15.73
CA ALA A 302 27.08 11.24 -15.12
C ALA A 302 26.77 10.88 -13.64
N ALA A 303 25.80 11.57 -13.03
CA ALA A 303 25.46 11.33 -11.63
C ALA A 303 24.80 9.94 -11.45
N GLY A 304 25.40 9.08 -10.61
CA GLY A 304 24.93 7.72 -10.36
C GLY A 304 25.29 6.70 -11.44
N CYS A 305 25.96 7.06 -12.51
CA CYS A 305 26.35 6.11 -13.56
C CYS A 305 27.35 5.07 -13.05
N VAL A 306 27.32 3.89 -13.67
CA VAL A 306 28.38 2.89 -13.52
C VAL A 306 29.56 3.34 -14.35
N LEU A 307 30.72 3.57 -13.71
CA LEU A 307 31.98 3.92 -14.35
C LEU A 307 32.98 2.78 -14.19
N PHE A 308 33.64 2.38 -15.28
CA PHE A 308 34.68 1.36 -15.25
C PHE A 308 35.70 1.59 -16.36
N THR A 309 36.91 1.07 -16.17
CA THR A 309 37.95 1.12 -17.17
C THR A 309 38.03 -0.21 -17.91
N VAL A 310 38.26 -0.18 -19.20
CA VAL A 310 38.45 -1.36 -20.05
C VAL A 310 39.94 -1.65 -20.18
N PRO A 311 40.52 -2.52 -19.34
CA PRO A 311 42.00 -2.75 -19.34
C PRO A 311 42.46 -3.54 -20.55
N SER A 312 41.56 -4.27 -21.20
CA SER A 312 41.80 -5.07 -22.41
C SER A 312 40.45 -5.23 -23.15
N ASN A 313 40.46 -5.87 -24.31
CA ASN A 313 39.26 -6.08 -25.12
C ASN A 313 38.13 -6.85 -24.42
N SER A 314 38.28 -7.23 -23.14
CA SER A 314 37.32 -7.98 -22.33
C SER A 314 37.07 -7.40 -20.92
N GLY A 315 37.26 -6.08 -20.73
CA GLY A 315 36.90 -5.44 -19.47
C GLY A 315 35.41 -5.57 -19.17
N ARG A 316 35.06 -5.89 -17.90
CA ARG A 316 33.69 -6.10 -17.46
C ARG A 316 33.37 -5.28 -16.22
N ALA A 317 32.12 -4.78 -16.12
CA ALA A 317 31.61 -4.18 -14.89
C ALA A 317 30.63 -5.14 -14.21
N ASN A 318 30.86 -5.38 -12.91
CA ASN A 318 29.89 -6.13 -12.08
C ASN A 318 29.00 -5.15 -11.33
N VAL A 319 27.70 -5.25 -11.54
CA VAL A 319 26.70 -4.40 -10.89
C VAL A 319 25.91 -5.24 -9.89
N ARG A 320 25.83 -4.75 -8.65
CA ARG A 320 24.98 -5.31 -7.60
C ARG A 320 23.74 -4.43 -7.42
N PHE A 321 22.59 -5.07 -7.28
CA PHE A 321 21.37 -4.38 -6.90
C PHE A 321 21.40 -4.04 -5.41
N GLN A 322 20.83 -2.90 -5.03
CA GLN A 322 20.69 -2.50 -3.63
C GLN A 322 19.74 -3.45 -2.87
N THR A 323 18.71 -3.91 -3.58
CA THR A 323 17.72 -4.84 -3.05
C THR A 323 17.57 -6.04 -3.97
N ARG A 324 17.60 -7.26 -3.38
CA ARG A 324 17.37 -8.50 -4.14
C ARG A 324 16.02 -8.43 -4.84
N LYS A 325 16.00 -8.68 -6.15
CA LYS A 325 14.79 -8.71 -6.95
C LYS A 325 13.92 -9.92 -6.63
N ARG A 326 12.63 -9.82 -6.83
CA ARG A 326 11.71 -10.96 -6.62
C ARG A 326 11.95 -12.12 -7.60
N ALA A 327 12.43 -11.79 -8.79
CA ALA A 327 12.77 -12.70 -9.88
C ALA A 327 13.87 -12.06 -10.74
N ALA A 328 14.47 -12.78 -11.65
CA ALA A 328 15.40 -12.21 -12.63
C ALA A 328 14.68 -11.08 -13.41
N PRO A 329 15.19 -9.82 -13.34
CA PRO A 329 14.48 -8.68 -13.90
C PRO A 329 14.69 -8.56 -15.42
N ALA A 330 13.78 -7.85 -16.10
CA ALA A 330 14.11 -7.23 -17.37
C ALA A 330 15.06 -6.05 -17.12
N LEU A 331 16.11 -5.88 -17.94
CA LEU A 331 17.12 -4.84 -17.78
C LEU A 331 17.29 -4.02 -19.06
N THR A 332 17.34 -2.71 -18.91
CA THR A 332 17.67 -1.76 -19.96
C THR A 332 18.85 -0.90 -19.50
N TYR A 333 19.78 -0.58 -20.39
CA TYR A 333 20.88 0.32 -20.09
C TYR A 333 20.91 1.50 -21.08
N TYR A 334 21.59 2.59 -20.67
CA TYR A 334 21.57 3.87 -21.36
C TYR A 334 22.96 4.51 -21.34
N ALA A 335 23.34 5.20 -22.40
CA ALA A 335 24.55 5.99 -22.41
C ALA A 335 24.46 7.13 -21.37
N SER A 336 25.51 7.33 -20.58
CA SER A 336 25.53 8.39 -19.56
C SER A 336 25.62 9.79 -20.17
N SER A 337 26.09 9.93 -21.42
CA SER A 337 26.22 11.21 -22.09
C SER A 337 24.93 11.88 -22.52
N ASP A 338 23.95 11.09 -23.00
CA ASP A 338 22.73 11.60 -23.61
C ASP A 338 21.49 10.72 -23.39
N GLY A 339 21.65 9.58 -22.68
CA GLY A 339 20.55 8.68 -22.38
C GLY A 339 20.15 7.75 -23.53
N GLU A 340 20.96 7.59 -24.58
CA GLU A 340 20.63 6.68 -25.69
C GLU A 340 20.51 5.23 -25.20
N VAL A 341 19.39 4.60 -25.53
CA VAL A 341 19.06 3.23 -25.11
C VAL A 341 20.01 2.23 -25.77
N SER A 342 20.37 1.18 -25.02
CA SER A 342 21.26 0.09 -25.46
C SER A 342 22.64 0.57 -25.91
N LYS A 343 23.10 1.70 -25.34
CA LYS A 343 24.43 2.25 -25.52
C LYS A 343 25.10 2.53 -24.20
N PHE A 344 26.43 2.54 -24.20
CA PHE A 344 27.26 3.12 -23.16
C PHE A 344 28.17 4.21 -23.76
N HIS A 345 28.55 5.19 -22.96
CA HIS A 345 29.46 6.25 -23.35
C HIS A 345 30.91 5.83 -23.07
N CYS A 346 31.81 6.13 -24.01
CA CYS A 346 33.23 5.90 -23.88
C CYS A 346 34.02 7.23 -23.82
N SER A 347 35.14 7.23 -23.13
CA SER A 347 36.00 8.43 -23.00
C SER A 347 36.64 8.88 -24.30
N ASP A 348 36.56 8.14 -25.39
CA ASP A 348 36.92 8.58 -26.74
C ASP A 348 35.84 9.45 -27.41
N GLY A 349 34.74 9.74 -26.71
CA GLY A 349 33.61 10.50 -27.19
C GLY A 349 32.59 9.69 -27.99
N THR A 350 32.79 8.39 -28.16
CA THR A 350 31.93 7.50 -28.94
C THR A 350 30.95 6.71 -28.02
N LYS A 351 29.84 6.31 -28.59
CA LYS A 351 28.87 5.41 -27.93
C LYS A 351 28.92 4.05 -28.56
N TYR A 352 29.04 3.01 -27.74
CA TYR A 352 29.11 1.62 -28.16
C TYR A 352 27.97 0.79 -27.58
N ALA A 353 27.71 -0.36 -28.18
CA ALA A 353 26.82 -1.38 -27.63
C ALA A 353 27.58 -2.26 -26.62
N GLY A 354 26.86 -2.89 -25.72
CA GLY A 354 27.40 -3.87 -24.78
C GLY A 354 26.44 -5.02 -24.57
N SER A 355 26.89 -6.02 -23.83
CA SER A 355 26.10 -7.21 -23.49
C SER A 355 25.85 -7.27 -21.99
N VAL A 356 24.65 -7.62 -21.59
CA VAL A 356 24.29 -7.94 -20.21
C VAL A 356 24.46 -9.44 -20.03
N LEU A 357 25.33 -9.83 -19.12
CA LEU A 357 25.66 -11.22 -18.82
C LEU A 357 25.26 -11.56 -17.36
N TYR A 358 25.00 -12.83 -17.09
CA TYR A 358 24.76 -13.36 -15.74
C TYR A 358 23.72 -12.56 -14.95
N LEU A 359 22.68 -12.10 -15.65
CA LEU A 359 21.58 -11.36 -15.03
C LEU A 359 20.79 -12.29 -14.10
N GLY A 360 20.72 -11.90 -12.84
CA GLY A 360 20.01 -12.64 -11.79
C GLY A 360 19.33 -11.69 -10.82
N GLU A 361 18.80 -12.24 -9.72
CA GLU A 361 18.07 -11.48 -8.72
C GLU A 361 18.94 -10.50 -7.91
N ASN A 362 20.27 -10.69 -7.90
CA ASN A 362 21.20 -9.91 -7.08
C ASN A 362 22.06 -8.92 -7.89
N GLY A 363 22.00 -8.97 -9.22
CA GLY A 363 22.84 -8.13 -10.07
C GLY A 363 23.10 -8.74 -11.43
N PHE A 364 24.04 -8.15 -12.15
CA PHE A 364 24.46 -8.57 -13.50
C PHE A 364 25.91 -8.19 -13.77
N THR A 365 26.46 -8.73 -14.84
CA THR A 365 27.75 -8.31 -15.39
C THR A 365 27.48 -7.61 -16.72
N PHE A 366 28.11 -6.46 -16.93
CA PHE A 366 28.09 -5.72 -18.19
C PHE A 366 29.41 -5.93 -18.92
N GLU A 367 29.34 -6.32 -20.19
CA GLU A 367 30.49 -6.50 -21.06
C GLU A 367 30.42 -5.51 -22.24
N PRO A 368 31.35 -4.55 -22.36
CA PRO A 368 31.43 -3.67 -23.49
C PRO A 368 31.88 -4.41 -24.74
N THR A 369 31.36 -4.01 -25.90
CA THR A 369 31.79 -4.55 -27.19
C THR A 369 32.27 -3.43 -28.11
N GLY A 370 33.28 -3.74 -28.91
CA GLY A 370 33.79 -2.79 -29.93
C GLY A 370 34.69 -1.66 -29.40
N ILE A 371 35.14 -1.70 -28.14
CA ILE A 371 35.99 -0.70 -27.49
C ILE A 371 37.42 -1.22 -27.36
N SER A 372 38.40 -0.33 -27.58
CA SER A 372 39.84 -0.63 -27.37
C SER A 372 40.24 -0.53 -25.91
N ALA A 373 41.33 -1.18 -25.54
CA ALA A 373 41.90 -1.13 -24.20
C ALA A 373 42.33 0.34 -23.82
N GLY A 374 42.23 0.65 -22.53
CA GLY A 374 42.70 1.93 -21.97
C GLY A 374 41.58 2.99 -21.83
N TYR A 375 40.44 2.82 -22.42
CA TYR A 375 39.35 3.77 -22.32
C TYR A 375 38.49 3.54 -21.06
N ALA A 376 37.88 4.61 -20.53
CA ALA A 376 36.82 4.54 -19.52
C ALA A 376 35.47 4.45 -20.20
N ALA A 377 34.60 3.63 -19.63
CA ALA A 377 33.23 3.45 -20.09
C ALA A 377 32.23 3.77 -18.97
N SER A 378 31.08 4.34 -19.33
CA SER A 378 30.06 4.71 -18.37
C SER A 378 28.66 4.50 -18.91
N PHE A 379 27.77 4.00 -18.06
CA PHE A 379 26.37 3.75 -18.42
C PHE A 379 25.44 3.86 -17.23
N HIS A 380 24.19 4.08 -17.51
CA HIS A 380 23.09 3.90 -16.56
C HIS A 380 22.31 2.64 -16.87
N TRP A 381 21.58 2.16 -15.89
CA TRP A 381 20.69 1.02 -16.04
C TRP A 381 19.40 1.20 -15.25
N VAL A 382 18.37 0.49 -15.70
CA VAL A 382 17.14 0.25 -14.98
C VAL A 382 16.81 -1.23 -15.04
N CYS A 383 16.22 -1.77 -13.99
CA CYS A 383 15.73 -3.14 -13.98
C CYS A 383 14.30 -3.21 -13.43
N SER A 384 13.49 -4.09 -14.01
CA SER A 384 12.09 -4.28 -13.64
C SER A 384 11.78 -5.76 -13.46
N ALA A 385 11.29 -6.11 -12.28
CA ALA A 385 10.78 -7.42 -11.90
C ALA A 385 9.32 -7.32 -11.42
N GLU A 386 8.54 -6.43 -12.01
CA GLU A 386 7.12 -6.27 -11.69
C GLU A 386 6.30 -7.55 -11.97
N LEU A 387 5.12 -7.66 -11.34
CA LEU A 387 4.22 -8.81 -11.45
C LEU A 387 3.28 -8.70 -12.65
#